data_2d7cbea3f5f3aa2033b076d9e7d29cb7
#
_entry.id   2d7cbea3f5f3aa2033b076d9e7d29cb7
#
_cell.length_a   1.000
_cell.length_b   1.000
_cell.length_c   1.000
_cell.angle_alpha   90.00
_cell.angle_beta   90.00
_cell.angle_gamma   90.00
#
_symmetry.space_group_name_H-M   'P 1'
#
loop_
_entity.id
_entity.type
_entity.pdbx_description
1 polymer ?
#
loop_
_entity_poly.entity_id
_entity_poly.type
_entity_poly.pdbx_seq_one_letter_code
_entity_poly.pdbx_strand_id
1 'polypeptide(L)'
;MQAPPAQPEQRPVTKPESTEPDVPQEVVVGTKPEGRPQVAGPAATERLVEPAAAGSLLLSPPQIQARIGEAERLLKSRPMQTALTSPAIDLVTLAAFDRATSRIHLVTLYKETFLTKGSESTAPSSLGSMLSIRILRANGVNTAVAIFDTQGRSLVPLVVEFPIEKRGVFREMAYYTSAHPALLSPDLSRSGRAYVHRMIDLAVKRLREKGNVISPQIIDVAERLCLVEHVDHDRFRLENRLALFDEIYSLFALNEPDTYRYSVSSAGAGGMVQMIPWAYNLVRQRHPGVGLTPDFVVGMRNHANALQAMLLYMQDTWNDLAANEDVQYALNAKLATQTELLAAGYNSNAARLPLYIRRGGSSWRTLIPRETQTYLQIYKTLEALVPQKPHPSTTASEAIQKPRATAAGDSL
;
A
#
# COMPACT_ATOMS: atom_id res chain seq x y z
N MET A 1 15.41 45.88 -39.70
CA MET A 1 14.81 45.47 -38.43
C MET A 1 14.13 44.14 -38.69
N GLN A 2 14.77 43.05 -38.34
CA GLN A 2 14.22 41.70 -38.44
C GLN A 2 13.49 41.36 -37.15
N ALA A 3 12.28 40.84 -37.23
CA ALA A 3 11.49 40.36 -36.09
C ALA A 3 12.13 39.10 -35.49
N PRO A 4 12.06 38.92 -34.14
CA PRO A 4 12.61 37.72 -33.49
C PRO A 4 11.76 36.47 -33.82
N PRO A 5 12.38 35.28 -33.84
CA PRO A 5 11.66 34.04 -34.14
C PRO A 5 10.68 33.67 -33.01
N ALA A 6 9.52 33.19 -33.40
CA ALA A 6 8.48 32.68 -32.51
C ALA A 6 8.97 31.48 -31.66
N GLN A 7 8.69 31.51 -30.36
CA GLN A 7 8.92 30.37 -29.48
C GLN A 7 7.94 29.25 -29.83
N PRO A 8 8.35 27.97 -29.72
CA PRO A 8 7.45 26.87 -29.98
C PRO A 8 6.44 26.74 -28.85
N GLU A 9 5.15 26.70 -29.19
CA GLU A 9 4.04 26.38 -28.30
C GLU A 9 4.26 25.03 -27.62
N GLN A 10 4.37 25.05 -26.28
CA GLN A 10 4.36 23.83 -25.49
C GLN A 10 2.94 23.25 -25.46
N ARG A 11 2.71 22.17 -26.23
CA ARG A 11 1.46 21.41 -26.16
C ARG A 11 1.33 20.77 -24.75
N PRO A 12 0.13 20.76 -24.15
CA PRO A 12 -0.09 20.05 -22.89
C PRO A 12 0.17 18.54 -23.10
N VAL A 13 1.02 17.97 -22.24
CA VAL A 13 1.35 16.54 -22.23
C VAL A 13 0.12 15.77 -21.72
N THR A 14 -0.72 15.31 -22.64
CA THR A 14 -1.80 14.39 -22.34
C THR A 14 -1.22 13.01 -22.05
N LYS A 15 -1.69 12.37 -20.96
CA LYS A 15 -1.49 10.93 -20.71
C LYS A 15 -1.95 10.18 -21.97
N PRO A 16 -1.13 9.35 -22.60
CA PRO A 16 -1.55 8.68 -23.82
C PRO A 16 -2.80 7.86 -23.56
N GLU A 17 -3.76 7.97 -24.43
CA GLU A 17 -4.88 7.06 -24.55
C GLU A 17 -4.27 5.66 -24.74
N SER A 18 -4.77 4.65 -24.02
CA SER A 18 -4.25 3.30 -24.03
C SER A 18 -4.37 2.68 -25.43
N THR A 19 -3.42 3.00 -26.29
CA THR A 19 -2.97 2.10 -27.32
C THR A 19 -1.93 1.23 -26.65
N GLU A 20 -2.22 -0.05 -26.50
CA GLU A 20 -1.34 -1.03 -25.90
C GLU A 20 0.08 -0.91 -26.49
N PRO A 21 1.08 -0.53 -25.69
CA PRO A 21 2.41 -0.98 -26.02
C PRO A 21 2.50 -2.39 -25.44
N ASP A 22 3.04 -3.29 -26.23
CA ASP A 22 3.41 -4.65 -25.88
C ASP A 22 4.39 -4.64 -24.69
N VAL A 23 3.84 -4.41 -23.48
CA VAL A 23 4.58 -4.48 -22.22
C VAL A 23 4.38 -5.87 -21.65
N PRO A 24 5.45 -6.66 -21.47
CA PRO A 24 5.34 -8.01 -20.96
C PRO A 24 4.64 -8.00 -19.60
N GLN A 25 3.51 -8.67 -19.50
CA GLN A 25 2.77 -8.84 -18.25
C GLN A 25 3.65 -9.51 -17.20
N GLU A 26 3.99 -8.79 -16.15
CA GLU A 26 4.48 -9.39 -14.91
C GLU A 26 3.29 -10.05 -14.23
N VAL A 27 3.20 -11.36 -14.35
CA VAL A 27 2.19 -12.14 -13.66
C VAL A 27 2.61 -12.29 -12.20
N VAL A 28 2.22 -11.34 -11.37
CA VAL A 28 1.94 -11.65 -9.98
C VAL A 28 0.45 -11.93 -9.94
N VAL A 29 0.12 -13.21 -9.89
CA VAL A 29 -1.22 -13.73 -10.08
C VAL A 29 -2.16 -13.20 -9.01
N GLY A 30 -2.99 -12.26 -9.37
CA GLY A 30 -4.31 -12.06 -8.88
C GLY A 30 -5.24 -12.14 -10.06
N THR A 31 -5.37 -13.29 -10.68
CA THR A 31 -6.34 -13.52 -11.75
C THR A 31 -7.72 -13.61 -11.16
N LYS A 32 -8.55 -12.65 -11.51
CA LYS A 32 -10.00 -12.69 -11.36
C LYS A 32 -10.54 -13.88 -12.18
N PRO A 33 -11.24 -14.86 -11.59
CA PRO A 33 -11.96 -15.84 -12.38
C PRO A 33 -13.21 -15.18 -12.93
N GLU A 34 -13.32 -15.07 -14.25
CA GLU A 34 -14.59 -14.87 -14.93
C GLU A 34 -15.41 -16.16 -14.80
N GLY A 35 -16.29 -16.20 -13.80
CA GLY A 35 -17.30 -17.25 -13.60
C GLY A 35 -18.69 -16.69 -13.84
N ARG A 36 -19.44 -17.29 -14.75
CA ARG A 36 -20.89 -17.05 -14.97
C ARG A 36 -21.66 -17.17 -13.66
N PRO A 37 -22.72 -16.38 -13.43
CA PRO A 37 -23.53 -16.47 -12.22
C PRO A 37 -24.30 -17.79 -12.18
N GLN A 38 -23.92 -18.69 -11.28
CA GLN A 38 -24.82 -19.71 -10.78
C GLN A 38 -25.63 -19.15 -9.62
N VAL A 39 -26.94 -19.23 -9.75
CA VAL A 39 -27.88 -18.90 -8.69
C VAL A 39 -27.68 -19.93 -7.57
N ALA A 40 -27.08 -19.47 -6.46
CA ALA A 40 -26.93 -20.26 -5.24
C ALA A 40 -28.13 -19.96 -4.32
N GLY A 41 -28.76 -21.02 -3.85
CA GLY A 41 -29.77 -21.00 -2.79
C GLY A 41 -29.15 -20.48 -1.46
N PRO A 42 -29.98 -20.25 -0.42
CA PRO A 42 -29.56 -19.57 0.80
C PRO A 42 -28.44 -20.33 1.49
N ALA A 43 -27.24 -19.75 1.49
CA ALA A 43 -26.10 -20.28 2.19
C ALA A 43 -26.34 -20.12 3.71
N ALA A 44 -26.24 -21.25 4.41
CA ALA A 44 -26.16 -21.29 5.85
C ALA A 44 -25.04 -20.35 6.32
N THR A 45 -25.36 -19.48 7.25
CA THR A 45 -24.43 -18.60 7.93
C THR A 45 -23.46 -19.47 8.72
N GLU A 46 -22.31 -19.83 8.15
CA GLU A 46 -21.21 -20.38 8.92
C GLU A 46 -20.77 -19.31 9.91
N ARG A 47 -21.14 -19.48 11.15
CA ARG A 47 -20.53 -18.78 12.28
C ARG A 47 -19.03 -19.03 12.17
N LEU A 48 -18.26 -17.97 11.96
CA LEU A 48 -16.84 -17.95 12.28
C LEU A 48 -16.76 -18.45 13.72
N VAL A 49 -16.18 -19.62 13.91
CA VAL A 49 -15.92 -20.18 15.24
C VAL A 49 -15.04 -19.16 15.94
N GLU A 50 -15.58 -18.47 16.94
CA GLU A 50 -14.78 -17.68 17.85
C GLU A 50 -13.69 -18.58 18.41
N PRO A 51 -12.42 -18.18 18.33
CA PRO A 51 -11.36 -18.93 18.99
C PRO A 51 -11.68 -18.93 20.50
N ALA A 52 -11.80 -20.13 21.05
CA ALA A 52 -12.03 -20.32 22.47
C ALA A 52 -11.12 -19.40 23.29
N ALA A 53 -11.73 -18.67 24.21
CA ALA A 53 -11.06 -17.81 25.17
C ALA A 53 -10.20 -18.66 26.13
N ALA A 54 -8.98 -19.02 25.68
CA ALA A 54 -7.88 -19.34 26.55
C ALA A 54 -7.05 -18.07 26.64
N GLY A 55 -6.70 -17.62 27.84
CA GLY A 55 -5.95 -16.41 28.14
C GLY A 55 -4.62 -16.34 27.39
N SER A 56 -4.70 -16.06 26.13
CA SER A 56 -3.59 -15.94 25.21
C SER A 56 -3.07 -14.52 25.31
N LEU A 57 -1.93 -14.35 25.94
CA LEU A 57 -1.13 -13.15 25.83
C LEU A 57 -0.88 -12.87 24.34
N LEU A 58 -1.67 -11.98 23.75
CA LEU A 58 -1.40 -11.48 22.40
C LEU A 58 -0.01 -10.84 22.42
N LEU A 59 0.82 -11.18 21.43
CA LEU A 59 2.13 -10.55 21.29
C LEU A 59 1.92 -9.04 21.06
N SER A 60 2.67 -8.20 21.76
CA SER A 60 2.68 -6.78 21.52
C SER A 60 3.33 -6.48 20.14
N PRO A 61 3.02 -5.35 19.50
CA PRO A 61 3.63 -5.01 18.20
C PRO A 61 5.16 -5.11 18.19
N PRO A 62 5.92 -4.62 19.19
CA PRO A 62 7.38 -4.81 19.22
C PRO A 62 7.81 -6.29 19.32
N GLN A 63 7.07 -7.12 20.05
CA GLN A 63 7.35 -8.56 20.12
C GLN A 63 7.09 -9.23 18.76
N ILE A 64 6.02 -8.89 18.08
CA ILE A 64 5.74 -9.38 16.71
C ILE A 64 6.87 -9.00 15.77
N GLN A 65 7.33 -7.75 15.77
CA GLN A 65 8.43 -7.27 14.94
C GLN A 65 9.74 -8.01 15.26
N ALA A 66 10.05 -8.23 16.51
CA ALA A 66 11.24 -8.99 16.91
C ALA A 66 11.19 -10.43 16.37
N ARG A 67 10.01 -11.09 16.43
CA ARG A 67 9.82 -12.44 15.89
C ARG A 67 9.83 -12.50 14.38
N ILE A 68 9.31 -11.49 13.70
CA ILE A 68 9.44 -11.34 12.23
C ILE A 68 10.92 -11.25 11.84
N GLY A 69 11.71 -10.40 12.49
CA GLY A 69 13.15 -10.28 12.22
C GLY A 69 13.93 -11.57 12.51
N GLU A 70 13.54 -12.35 13.54
CA GLU A 70 14.11 -13.65 13.81
C GLU A 70 13.75 -14.67 12.71
N ALA A 71 12.48 -14.70 12.30
CA ALA A 71 11.98 -15.58 11.25
C ALA A 71 12.67 -15.31 9.91
N GLU A 72 12.83 -14.04 9.53
CA GLU A 72 13.56 -13.68 8.30
C GLU A 72 15.02 -14.12 8.33
N ARG A 73 15.70 -13.93 9.45
CA ARG A 73 17.10 -14.41 9.59
C ARG A 73 17.19 -15.93 9.42
N LEU A 74 16.27 -16.69 10.04
CA LEU A 74 16.22 -18.13 9.89
C LEU A 74 15.95 -18.55 8.44
N LEU A 75 15.01 -17.88 7.75
CA LEU A 75 14.72 -18.14 6.33
C LEU A 75 15.92 -17.83 5.44
N LYS A 76 16.56 -16.68 5.62
CA LYS A 76 17.69 -16.19 4.82
C LYS A 76 19.01 -16.96 5.09
N SER A 77 19.15 -17.60 6.27
CA SER A 77 20.37 -18.37 6.62
C SER A 77 20.40 -19.76 6.02
N ARG A 78 19.30 -20.25 5.46
CA ARG A 78 19.27 -21.56 4.78
C ARG A 78 19.96 -21.49 3.42
N PRO A 79 20.62 -22.58 2.97
CA PRO A 79 21.03 -22.65 1.57
C PRO A 79 19.78 -22.47 0.70
N MET A 80 19.82 -21.50 -0.22
CA MET A 80 18.73 -21.38 -1.18
C MET A 80 18.69 -22.64 -2.04
N GLN A 81 17.58 -23.37 -2.01
CA GLN A 81 17.36 -24.56 -2.86
C GLN A 81 17.30 -24.18 -4.36
N THR A 82 17.54 -22.91 -4.66
CA THR A 82 17.48 -22.30 -5.98
C THR A 82 18.69 -22.56 -6.87
N ALA A 83 19.78 -23.06 -6.32
CA ALA A 83 21.05 -22.96 -7.02
C ALA A 83 21.18 -23.88 -8.24
N LEU A 84 20.35 -24.88 -8.41
CA LEU A 84 20.65 -25.92 -9.43
C LEU A 84 19.43 -26.49 -10.19
N THR A 85 18.19 -26.20 -9.83
CA THR A 85 17.05 -26.77 -10.55
C THR A 85 15.82 -25.86 -10.54
N SER A 86 15.09 -25.82 -11.64
CA SER A 86 13.80 -25.19 -11.86
C SER A 86 12.71 -25.38 -10.77
N PRO A 87 12.76 -26.35 -9.85
CA PRO A 87 11.71 -26.61 -8.87
C PRO A 87 11.57 -25.58 -7.73
N ALA A 88 12.54 -24.71 -7.53
CA ALA A 88 12.50 -23.77 -6.39
C ALA A 88 11.43 -22.68 -6.52
N ILE A 89 10.96 -22.41 -7.74
CA ILE A 89 9.85 -21.45 -7.98
C ILE A 89 8.50 -22.01 -7.59
N ASP A 90 8.39 -23.33 -7.42
CA ASP A 90 7.14 -24.02 -7.10
C ASP A 90 6.93 -24.23 -5.59
N LEU A 91 7.87 -23.76 -4.79
CA LEU A 91 7.84 -23.94 -3.34
C LEU A 91 7.73 -22.60 -2.61
N VAL A 92 6.97 -22.62 -1.52
CA VAL A 92 6.81 -21.50 -0.58
C VAL A 92 7.15 -22.00 0.81
N THR A 93 7.92 -21.26 1.59
CA THR A 93 8.23 -21.61 2.97
C THR A 93 7.61 -20.59 3.94
N LEU A 94 6.89 -21.10 4.92
CA LEU A 94 6.29 -20.30 6.00
C LEU A 94 7.13 -20.44 7.26
N ALA A 95 7.39 -19.34 7.94
CA ALA A 95 7.88 -19.33 9.32
C ALA A 95 6.71 -19.12 10.27
N ALA A 96 6.54 -20.01 11.25
CA ALA A 96 5.47 -19.99 12.24
C ALA A 96 6.03 -20.08 13.66
N PHE A 97 5.58 -19.18 14.54
CA PHE A 97 6.02 -19.11 15.93
C PHE A 97 5.11 -19.95 16.84
N ASP A 98 5.69 -20.91 17.53
CA ASP A 98 5.04 -21.66 18.60
C ASP A 98 5.22 -20.92 19.93
N ARG A 99 4.11 -20.43 20.48
CA ARG A 99 4.11 -19.71 21.76
C ARG A 99 4.48 -20.59 22.95
N ALA A 100 4.14 -21.89 22.92
CA ALA A 100 4.36 -22.80 24.02
C ALA A 100 5.85 -23.13 24.20
N THR A 101 6.56 -23.28 23.08
CA THR A 101 8.00 -23.62 23.09
C THR A 101 8.90 -22.42 22.84
N SER A 102 8.33 -21.26 22.50
CA SER A 102 9.06 -20.06 22.05
C SER A 102 9.98 -20.30 20.85
N ARG A 103 9.67 -21.26 19.99
CA ARG A 103 10.47 -21.65 18.81
C ARG A 103 9.76 -21.27 17.52
N ILE A 104 10.56 -21.06 16.46
CA ILE A 104 10.06 -20.81 15.10
C ILE A 104 10.22 -22.09 14.29
N HIS A 105 9.13 -22.57 13.73
CA HIS A 105 9.05 -23.68 12.80
C HIS A 105 9.08 -23.14 11.38
N LEU A 106 9.84 -23.76 10.49
CA LEU A 106 9.80 -23.52 9.06
C LEU A 106 9.06 -24.68 8.41
N VAL A 107 8.07 -24.40 7.57
CA VAL A 107 7.28 -25.41 6.86
C VAL A 107 7.16 -25.04 5.39
N THR A 108 7.42 -25.98 4.50
CA THR A 108 7.43 -25.75 3.05
C THR A 108 6.24 -26.41 2.40
N LEU A 109 5.58 -25.69 1.48
CA LEU A 109 4.42 -26.11 0.72
C LEU A 109 4.66 -25.91 -0.77
N TYR A 110 3.89 -26.61 -1.61
CA TYR A 110 3.80 -26.25 -3.02
C TYR A 110 3.08 -24.89 -3.18
N LYS A 111 3.59 -24.06 -4.07
CA LYS A 111 3.07 -22.73 -4.36
C LYS A 111 1.62 -22.78 -4.84
N GLU A 112 1.25 -23.77 -5.63
CA GLU A 112 -0.11 -24.02 -6.07
C GLU A 112 -1.06 -24.23 -4.88
N THR A 113 -0.69 -25.08 -3.93
CA THR A 113 -1.46 -25.31 -2.70
C THR A 113 -1.62 -24.02 -1.90
N PHE A 114 -0.52 -23.26 -1.74
CA PHE A 114 -0.51 -21.98 -1.02
C PHE A 114 -1.41 -20.92 -1.68
N LEU A 115 -1.59 -20.97 -3.00
CA LEU A 115 -2.43 -20.03 -3.75
C LEU A 115 -3.86 -20.53 -3.98
N THR A 116 -4.25 -21.67 -3.42
CA THR A 116 -5.60 -22.23 -3.54
C THR A 116 -6.40 -21.98 -2.26
N LYS A 117 -7.42 -21.10 -2.32
CA LYS A 117 -8.29 -20.78 -1.19
C LYS A 117 -8.98 -22.03 -0.65
N GLY A 118 -8.98 -22.20 0.67
CA GLY A 118 -9.60 -23.33 1.36
C GLY A 118 -8.81 -24.63 1.29
N SER A 119 -7.65 -24.66 0.63
CA SER A 119 -6.79 -25.85 0.66
C SER A 119 -6.26 -26.09 2.06
N GLU A 120 -6.11 -27.37 2.40
CA GLU A 120 -5.47 -27.83 3.63
C GLU A 120 -4.29 -28.74 3.27
N SER A 121 -3.20 -28.61 4.00
CA SER A 121 -1.99 -29.38 3.80
C SER A 121 -1.36 -29.74 5.13
N THR A 122 -0.75 -30.92 5.22
CA THR A 122 0.02 -31.34 6.38
C THR A 122 1.46 -31.60 5.93
N ALA A 123 2.43 -30.95 6.60
CA ALA A 123 3.82 -31.07 6.25
C ALA A 123 4.73 -31.06 7.48
N PRO A 124 5.90 -31.73 7.43
CA PRO A 124 6.87 -31.69 8.51
C PRO A 124 7.52 -30.29 8.58
N SER A 125 7.70 -29.80 9.79
CA SER A 125 8.46 -28.58 10.05
C SER A 125 9.96 -28.86 10.16
N SER A 126 10.76 -27.79 10.13
CA SER A 126 12.22 -27.84 10.37
C SER A 126 12.61 -28.41 11.74
N LEU A 127 11.67 -28.51 12.67
CA LEU A 127 11.88 -29.05 14.01
C LEU A 127 11.30 -30.47 14.18
N GLY A 128 10.92 -31.12 13.08
CA GLY A 128 10.37 -32.48 13.07
C GLY A 128 8.90 -32.63 13.45
N SER A 129 8.22 -31.55 13.84
CA SER A 129 6.79 -31.56 14.14
C SER A 129 5.95 -31.53 12.88
N MET A 130 4.90 -32.33 12.80
CA MET A 130 3.91 -32.25 11.73
C MET A 130 2.99 -31.06 12.00
N LEU A 131 2.80 -30.20 10.99
CA LEU A 131 1.94 -29.03 11.04
C LEU A 131 0.83 -29.12 10.01
N SER A 132 -0.38 -28.74 10.38
CA SER A 132 -1.52 -28.58 9.46
C SER A 132 -1.66 -27.11 9.10
N ILE A 133 -1.72 -26.83 7.79
CA ILE A 133 -1.80 -25.49 7.24
C ILE A 133 -3.11 -25.38 6.45
N ARG A 134 -3.93 -24.37 6.78
CA ARG A 134 -5.16 -24.03 6.06
C ARG A 134 -5.01 -22.68 5.40
N ILE A 135 -5.29 -22.60 4.11
CA ILE A 135 -5.27 -21.35 3.34
C ILE A 135 -6.60 -20.62 3.50
N LEU A 136 -6.59 -19.51 4.23
CA LEU A 136 -7.79 -18.72 4.53
C LEU A 136 -8.16 -17.79 3.38
N ARG A 137 -7.14 -17.11 2.83
CA ARG A 137 -7.30 -16.18 1.70
C ARG A 137 -6.06 -16.22 0.82
N ALA A 138 -6.20 -16.71 -0.39
CA ALA A 138 -5.12 -16.71 -1.38
C ALA A 138 -5.00 -15.31 -2.03
N ASN A 139 -3.80 -14.72 -1.96
CA ASN A 139 -3.49 -13.40 -2.54
C ASN A 139 -1.98 -13.24 -2.74
N GLY A 140 -1.36 -14.05 -3.60
CA GLY A 140 0.09 -13.98 -3.85
C GLY A 140 0.91 -14.06 -2.56
N VAL A 141 1.86 -13.16 -2.39
CA VAL A 141 2.67 -13.07 -1.16
C VAL A 141 1.82 -12.72 0.07
N ASN A 142 0.67 -12.05 -0.11
CA ASN A 142 -0.24 -11.65 0.96
C ASN A 142 -1.32 -12.70 1.23
N THR A 143 -0.99 -13.97 1.08
CA THR A 143 -1.89 -15.09 1.40
C THR A 143 -1.99 -15.27 2.90
N ALA A 144 -3.22 -15.23 3.44
CA ALA A 144 -3.49 -15.46 4.84
C ALA A 144 -3.69 -16.95 5.13
N VAL A 145 -3.02 -17.45 6.18
CA VAL A 145 -3.09 -18.85 6.59
C VAL A 145 -3.39 -19.00 8.08
N ALA A 146 -3.88 -20.18 8.46
CA ALA A 146 -3.89 -20.68 9.83
C ALA A 146 -3.01 -21.94 9.90
N ILE A 147 -2.21 -22.05 10.97
CA ILE A 147 -1.28 -23.16 11.17
C ILE A 147 -1.53 -23.78 12.55
N PHE A 148 -1.59 -25.12 12.59
CA PHE A 148 -1.86 -25.88 13.80
C PHE A 148 -0.85 -27.03 13.94
N ASP A 149 -0.53 -27.37 15.18
CA ASP A 149 0.20 -28.60 15.48
C ASP A 149 -0.73 -29.84 15.52
N THR A 150 -0.16 -31.00 15.80
CA THR A 150 -0.91 -32.27 15.91
C THR A 150 -1.89 -32.33 17.09
N GLN A 151 -1.76 -31.40 18.04
CA GLN A 151 -2.66 -31.26 19.19
C GLN A 151 -3.76 -30.22 18.94
N GLY A 152 -3.80 -29.62 17.74
CA GLY A 152 -4.73 -28.57 17.39
C GLY A 152 -4.39 -27.18 17.97
N ARG A 153 -3.20 -27.01 18.55
CA ARG A 153 -2.75 -25.69 19.04
C ARG A 153 -2.31 -24.82 17.87
N SER A 154 -2.78 -23.58 17.88
CA SER A 154 -2.45 -22.61 16.82
C SER A 154 -1.02 -22.07 16.98
N LEU A 155 -0.25 -22.11 15.89
CA LEU A 155 0.98 -21.37 15.75
C LEU A 155 0.71 -20.01 15.08
N VAL A 156 1.56 -19.03 15.38
CA VAL A 156 1.45 -17.68 14.80
C VAL A 156 2.23 -17.64 13.48
N PRO A 157 1.56 -17.56 12.31
CA PRO A 157 2.26 -17.36 11.04
C PRO A 157 2.98 -16.00 11.07
N LEU A 158 4.26 -15.97 10.69
CA LEU A 158 5.07 -14.75 10.67
C LEU A 158 5.42 -14.36 9.24
N VAL A 159 6.43 -14.98 8.66
CA VAL A 159 7.00 -14.60 7.37
C VAL A 159 6.78 -15.68 6.34
N VAL A 160 6.37 -15.30 5.16
CA VAL A 160 6.44 -16.15 3.97
C VAL A 160 7.69 -15.83 3.16
N GLU A 161 8.43 -16.86 2.79
CA GLU A 161 9.46 -16.84 1.76
C GLU A 161 8.79 -17.28 0.45
N PHE A 162 8.59 -16.34 -0.47
CA PHE A 162 7.81 -16.53 -1.68
C PHE A 162 8.63 -16.22 -2.93
N PRO A 163 8.82 -17.18 -3.86
CA PRO A 163 9.57 -16.97 -5.08
C PRO A 163 8.75 -16.14 -6.07
N ILE A 164 9.30 -15.00 -6.47
CA ILE A 164 8.76 -14.18 -7.54
C ILE A 164 9.35 -14.62 -8.85
N GLU A 165 8.49 -14.84 -9.81
CA GLU A 165 8.86 -15.26 -11.16
C GLU A 165 8.25 -14.32 -12.22
N LYS A 166 8.90 -14.31 -13.38
CA LYS A 166 8.38 -13.69 -14.58
C LYS A 166 8.53 -14.65 -15.74
N ARG A 167 7.42 -15.08 -16.34
CA ARG A 167 7.40 -16.05 -17.45
C ARG A 167 8.14 -17.36 -17.08
N GLY A 168 7.90 -17.89 -15.89
CA GLY A 168 8.53 -19.11 -15.40
C GLY A 168 10.00 -18.95 -14.98
N VAL A 169 10.56 -17.73 -15.01
CA VAL A 169 11.94 -17.47 -14.63
C VAL A 169 11.99 -16.77 -13.27
N PHE A 170 12.69 -17.36 -12.31
CA PHE A 170 12.95 -16.78 -11.00
C PHE A 170 13.54 -15.36 -11.14
N ARG A 171 13.04 -14.42 -10.34
CA ARG A 171 13.52 -13.04 -10.28
C ARG A 171 14.13 -12.70 -8.94
N GLU A 172 13.39 -12.96 -7.88
CA GLU A 172 13.81 -12.65 -6.52
C GLU A 172 13.01 -13.48 -5.51
N MET A 173 13.50 -13.54 -4.29
CA MET A 173 12.77 -14.10 -3.16
C MET A 173 12.14 -12.97 -2.36
N ALA A 174 10.81 -12.98 -2.25
CA ALA A 174 10.07 -12.06 -1.40
C ALA A 174 9.95 -12.63 0.02
N TYR A 175 10.17 -11.78 1.02
CA TYR A 175 9.91 -12.04 2.43
C TYR A 175 8.80 -11.08 2.86
N TYR A 176 7.69 -11.63 3.35
CA TYR A 176 6.49 -10.83 3.62
C TYR A 176 5.70 -11.40 4.78
N THR A 177 5.08 -10.53 5.57
CA THR A 177 4.15 -10.92 6.63
C THR A 177 2.74 -10.50 6.27
N SER A 178 1.86 -11.46 6.03
CA SER A 178 0.45 -11.22 5.74
C SER A 178 -0.34 -10.87 6.99
N ALA A 179 -1.53 -10.29 6.80
CA ALA A 179 -2.49 -10.05 7.87
C ALA A 179 -3.19 -11.36 8.28
N HIS A 180 -2.43 -12.25 8.91
CA HIS A 180 -2.98 -13.49 9.44
C HIS A 180 -3.87 -13.19 10.66
N PRO A 181 -5.05 -13.83 10.80
CA PRO A 181 -5.94 -13.56 11.93
C PRO A 181 -5.28 -13.68 13.32
N ALA A 182 -4.30 -14.58 13.45
CA ALA A 182 -3.54 -14.77 14.70
C ALA A 182 -2.61 -13.58 15.06
N LEU A 183 -2.36 -12.65 14.14
CA LEU A 183 -1.55 -11.45 14.34
C LEU A 183 -2.42 -10.21 14.57
N LEU A 184 -3.65 -10.18 14.05
CA LEU A 184 -4.48 -8.99 14.08
C LEU A 184 -4.90 -8.62 15.50
N SER A 185 -4.66 -7.38 15.85
CA SER A 185 -5.08 -6.80 17.12
C SER A 185 -5.29 -5.28 16.98
N PRO A 186 -6.11 -4.66 17.86
CA PRO A 186 -6.26 -3.20 17.86
C PRO A 186 -4.93 -2.47 18.09
N ASP A 187 -4.00 -3.06 18.84
CA ASP A 187 -2.68 -2.48 19.08
C ASP A 187 -1.82 -2.47 17.81
N LEU A 188 -1.87 -3.55 17.04
CA LEU A 188 -1.14 -3.64 15.78
C LEU A 188 -1.69 -2.65 14.74
N SER A 189 -3.01 -2.54 14.60
CA SER A 189 -3.65 -1.53 13.73
C SER A 189 -3.26 -0.11 14.16
N ARG A 190 -3.30 0.21 15.46
CA ARG A 190 -2.83 1.51 15.98
C ARG A 190 -1.35 1.76 15.67
N SER A 191 -0.50 0.74 15.82
CA SER A 191 0.92 0.84 15.47
C SER A 191 1.12 1.16 13.99
N GLY A 192 0.40 0.46 13.10
CA GLY A 192 0.44 0.71 11.66
C GLY A 192 -0.04 2.10 11.28
N ARG A 193 -1.12 2.57 11.90
CA ARG A 193 -1.60 3.94 11.70
C ARG A 193 -0.55 4.98 12.12
N ALA A 194 0.05 4.81 13.30
CA ALA A 194 1.12 5.68 13.77
C ALA A 194 2.36 5.62 12.86
N TYR A 195 2.64 4.44 12.30
CA TYR A 195 3.73 4.26 11.34
C TYR A 195 3.48 5.05 10.05
N VAL A 196 2.31 4.92 9.41
CA VAL A 196 1.97 5.66 8.19
C VAL A 196 2.10 7.17 8.43
N HIS A 197 1.54 7.67 9.52
CA HIS A 197 1.61 9.08 9.90
C HIS A 197 3.07 9.57 10.03
N ARG A 198 3.92 8.85 10.78
CA ARG A 198 5.35 9.18 10.94
C ARG A 198 6.11 9.14 9.60
N MET A 199 5.77 8.21 8.69
CA MET A 199 6.43 8.10 7.40
C MET A 199 6.06 9.25 6.47
N ILE A 200 4.81 9.72 6.51
CA ILE A 200 4.37 10.94 5.83
C ILE A 200 5.14 12.16 6.37
N ASP A 201 5.19 12.33 7.70
CA ASP A 201 5.97 13.44 8.31
C ASP A 201 7.44 13.42 7.89
N LEU A 202 8.05 12.23 7.86
CA LEU A 202 9.44 12.06 7.41
C LEU A 202 9.60 12.45 5.93
N ALA A 203 8.67 12.06 5.08
CA ALA A 203 8.71 12.41 3.65
C ALA A 203 8.55 13.92 3.45
N VAL A 204 7.60 14.55 4.14
CA VAL A 204 7.39 16.01 4.12
C VAL A 204 8.62 16.75 4.59
N LYS A 205 9.23 16.32 5.72
CA LYS A 205 10.47 16.90 6.23
C LYS A 205 11.60 16.84 5.20
N ARG A 206 11.83 15.67 4.60
CA ARG A 206 12.88 15.48 3.59
C ARG A 206 12.64 16.32 2.33
N LEU A 207 11.40 16.48 1.90
CA LEU A 207 11.04 17.35 0.77
C LEU A 207 11.31 18.82 1.09
N ARG A 208 10.95 19.28 2.29
CA ARG A 208 11.20 20.64 2.75
C ARG A 208 12.71 20.96 2.82
N GLU A 209 13.53 20.04 3.34
CA GLU A 209 14.99 20.16 3.37
C GLU A 209 15.61 20.32 1.97
N LYS A 210 14.89 19.89 0.93
CA LYS A 210 15.27 20.02 -0.49
C LYS A 210 14.53 21.16 -1.21
N GLY A 211 13.90 22.07 -0.46
CA GLY A 211 13.20 23.25 -0.98
C GLY A 211 11.81 22.96 -1.56
N ASN A 212 11.25 21.76 -1.37
CA ASN A 212 9.92 21.43 -1.85
C ASN A 212 8.91 21.50 -0.71
N VAL A 213 7.97 22.44 -0.79
CA VAL A 213 6.91 22.65 0.21
C VAL A 213 5.62 21.99 -0.28
N ILE A 214 5.04 21.12 0.54
CA ILE A 214 3.77 20.44 0.26
C ILE A 214 2.67 21.08 1.09
N SER A 215 1.51 21.35 0.49
CA SER A 215 0.39 21.95 1.22
C SER A 215 -0.22 20.96 2.22
N PRO A 216 -0.68 21.44 3.40
CA PRO A 216 -1.24 20.58 4.45
C PRO A 216 -2.40 19.71 3.96
N GLN A 217 -3.29 20.23 3.12
CA GLN A 217 -4.41 19.46 2.56
C GLN A 217 -3.93 18.29 1.70
N ILE A 218 -2.83 18.47 0.95
CA ILE A 218 -2.25 17.38 0.15
C ILE A 218 -1.68 16.31 1.05
N ILE A 219 -1.02 16.70 2.15
CA ILE A 219 -0.46 15.75 3.13
C ILE A 219 -1.57 14.91 3.75
N ASP A 220 -2.66 15.53 4.19
CA ASP A 220 -3.82 14.84 4.78
C ASP A 220 -4.50 13.87 3.79
N VAL A 221 -4.62 14.28 2.52
CA VAL A 221 -5.17 13.42 1.47
C VAL A 221 -4.23 12.25 1.18
N ALA A 222 -2.93 12.50 1.04
CA ALA A 222 -1.93 11.46 0.75
C ALA A 222 -1.89 10.36 1.82
N GLU A 223 -1.98 10.72 3.10
CA GLU A 223 -2.04 9.74 4.20
C GLU A 223 -3.23 8.79 4.06
N ARG A 224 -4.41 9.30 3.71
CA ARG A 224 -5.59 8.46 3.46
C ARG A 224 -5.44 7.60 2.22
N LEU A 225 -4.88 8.15 1.16
CA LEU A 225 -4.70 7.42 -0.10
C LEU A 225 -3.78 6.21 0.06
N CYS A 226 -2.78 6.24 0.96
CA CYS A 226 -1.98 5.05 1.27
C CYS A 226 -2.83 3.84 1.69
N LEU A 227 -3.99 4.04 2.31
CA LEU A 227 -4.90 2.95 2.64
C LEU A 227 -5.85 2.64 1.48
N VAL A 228 -6.43 3.68 0.87
CA VAL A 228 -7.44 3.53 -0.19
C VAL A 228 -6.88 2.70 -1.36
N GLU A 229 -5.61 2.88 -1.69
CA GLU A 229 -4.90 2.14 -2.74
C GLU A 229 -4.80 0.61 -2.49
N HIS A 230 -4.98 0.16 -1.25
CA HIS A 230 -4.90 -1.26 -0.87
C HIS A 230 -6.26 -1.88 -0.58
N VAL A 231 -7.34 -1.13 -0.73
CA VAL A 231 -8.69 -1.64 -0.48
C VAL A 231 -9.19 -2.42 -1.69
N ASP A 232 -9.42 -3.71 -1.49
CA ASP A 232 -10.15 -4.53 -2.47
C ASP A 232 -11.61 -4.08 -2.56
N HIS A 233 -12.07 -3.74 -3.77
CA HIS A 233 -13.41 -3.18 -4.00
C HIS A 233 -14.53 -4.17 -3.69
N ASP A 234 -14.33 -5.47 -3.90
CA ASP A 234 -15.33 -6.48 -3.60
C ASP A 234 -15.41 -6.72 -2.09
N ARG A 235 -14.27 -6.79 -1.40
CA ARG A 235 -14.21 -6.85 0.06
C ARG A 235 -14.86 -5.62 0.71
N PHE A 236 -14.63 -4.42 0.16
CA PHE A 236 -15.24 -3.19 0.65
C PHE A 236 -16.78 -3.20 0.59
N ARG A 237 -17.35 -3.90 -0.40
CA ARG A 237 -18.80 -4.05 -0.53
C ARG A 237 -19.38 -5.10 0.41
N LEU A 238 -18.61 -6.16 0.70
CA LEU A 238 -19.10 -7.38 1.35
C LEU A 238 -18.67 -7.50 2.81
N GLU A 239 -17.55 -6.90 3.21
CA GLU A 239 -16.96 -7.07 4.54
C GLU A 239 -17.16 -5.83 5.43
N ASN A 240 -16.84 -5.99 6.73
CA ASN A 240 -16.80 -4.86 7.65
C ASN A 240 -15.66 -3.91 7.26
N ARG A 241 -16.02 -2.68 6.90
CA ARG A 241 -15.09 -1.68 6.35
C ARG A 241 -14.02 -1.26 7.35
N LEU A 242 -14.38 -1.12 8.64
CA LEU A 242 -13.40 -0.77 9.68
C LEU A 242 -12.38 -1.90 9.86
N ALA A 243 -12.83 -3.16 9.93
CA ALA A 243 -11.93 -4.30 10.02
C ALA A 243 -11.00 -4.41 8.80
N LEU A 244 -11.50 -4.09 7.60
CA LEU A 244 -10.69 -4.05 6.38
C LEU A 244 -9.60 -2.96 6.45
N PHE A 245 -9.93 -1.77 6.95
CA PHE A 245 -8.94 -0.70 7.16
C PHE A 245 -7.94 -1.06 8.26
N ASP A 246 -8.36 -1.67 9.35
CA ASP A 246 -7.49 -2.15 10.42
C ASP A 246 -6.53 -3.23 9.94
N GLU A 247 -6.97 -4.11 9.04
CA GLU A 247 -6.11 -5.10 8.38
C GLU A 247 -5.00 -4.42 7.56
N ILE A 248 -5.32 -3.40 6.76
CA ILE A 248 -4.34 -2.68 5.94
C ILE A 248 -3.34 -1.92 6.82
N TYR A 249 -3.79 -1.26 7.88
CA TYR A 249 -2.86 -0.66 8.85
C TYR A 249 -1.94 -1.70 9.47
N SER A 250 -2.49 -2.87 9.83
CA SER A 250 -1.69 -3.96 10.37
C SER A 250 -0.62 -4.45 9.39
N LEU A 251 -0.93 -4.52 8.08
CA LEU A 251 0.06 -4.85 7.05
C LEU A 251 1.22 -3.86 7.03
N PHE A 252 0.95 -2.56 7.18
CA PHE A 252 2.01 -1.57 7.25
C PHE A 252 2.90 -1.76 8.49
N ALA A 253 2.31 -2.05 9.66
CA ALA A 253 3.07 -2.34 10.86
C ALA A 253 3.90 -3.62 10.76
N LEU A 254 3.40 -4.64 10.07
CA LEU A 254 4.06 -5.93 9.93
C LEU A 254 5.24 -5.91 8.95
N ASN A 255 5.29 -4.93 8.02
CA ASN A 255 6.24 -4.88 6.93
C ASN A 255 7.00 -3.53 6.89
N GLU A 256 7.45 -3.03 8.04
CA GLU A 256 8.29 -1.83 8.17
C GLU A 256 9.77 -2.15 7.88
N PRO A 257 10.58 -1.20 7.39
CA PRO A 257 10.28 0.08 6.74
C PRO A 257 10.21 -0.04 5.23
N ASP A 258 10.60 -1.17 4.71
CA ASP A 258 10.66 -1.50 3.30
C ASP A 258 9.82 -2.74 3.07
N THR A 259 9.00 -2.72 2.05
CA THR A 259 8.18 -3.87 1.76
C THR A 259 8.27 -4.25 0.29
N TYR A 260 8.18 -5.55 0.03
CA TYR A 260 7.86 -6.01 -1.30
C TYR A 260 6.49 -5.44 -1.71
N ARG A 261 6.22 -5.29 -3.01
CA ARG A 261 4.94 -4.78 -3.52
C ARG A 261 3.77 -5.53 -2.90
N TYR A 262 2.87 -4.81 -2.25
CA TYR A 262 1.66 -5.41 -1.67
C TYR A 262 0.71 -5.96 -2.74
N SER A 263 0.59 -5.23 -3.85
CA SER A 263 -0.14 -5.62 -5.05
C SER A 263 0.51 -4.96 -6.28
N VAL A 264 0.28 -5.53 -7.45
CA VAL A 264 0.73 -4.98 -8.72
C VAL A 264 -0.46 -4.96 -9.67
N SER A 265 -0.84 -3.77 -10.15
CA SER A 265 -1.89 -3.61 -11.14
C SER A 265 -1.41 -3.99 -12.55
N SER A 266 -2.33 -4.14 -13.49
CA SER A 266 -1.99 -4.32 -14.92
C SER A 266 -1.16 -3.17 -15.48
N ALA A 267 -1.29 -1.96 -14.92
CA ALA A 267 -0.48 -0.80 -15.26
C ALA A 267 0.91 -0.79 -14.58
N GLY A 268 1.24 -1.83 -13.81
CA GLY A 268 2.50 -1.96 -13.08
C GLY A 268 2.61 -1.08 -11.84
N ALA A 269 1.49 -0.57 -11.31
CA ALA A 269 1.49 0.16 -10.04
C ALA A 269 2.04 -0.72 -8.92
N GLY A 270 2.72 -0.13 -7.94
CA GLY A 270 3.30 -0.92 -6.87
C GLY A 270 3.68 -0.12 -5.63
N GLY A 271 4.03 -0.86 -4.59
CA GLY A 271 4.43 -0.31 -3.31
C GLY A 271 3.28 0.27 -2.50
N MET A 272 3.63 0.94 -1.42
CA MET A 272 2.69 1.54 -0.46
C MET A 272 1.71 2.53 -1.10
N VAL A 273 2.16 3.26 -2.13
CA VAL A 273 1.41 4.35 -2.76
C VAL A 273 0.78 3.97 -4.10
N GLN A 274 0.97 2.74 -4.56
CA GLN A 274 0.45 2.23 -5.83
C GLN A 274 0.67 3.17 -7.03
N MET A 275 1.84 3.83 -7.04
CA MET A 275 2.23 4.70 -8.16
C MET A 275 2.65 3.86 -9.36
N ILE A 276 2.26 4.30 -10.57
CA ILE A 276 2.67 3.66 -11.82
C ILE A 276 4.05 4.16 -12.29
N PRO A 277 4.82 3.35 -13.06
CA PRO A 277 6.16 3.73 -13.52
C PRO A 277 6.22 5.05 -14.27
N TRP A 278 5.22 5.33 -15.10
CA TRP A 278 5.15 6.58 -15.84
C TRP A 278 5.06 7.80 -14.90
N ALA A 279 4.16 7.78 -13.92
CA ALA A 279 4.00 8.89 -12.97
C ALA A 279 5.27 9.10 -12.14
N TYR A 280 5.91 8.01 -11.70
CA TYR A 280 7.18 8.08 -10.98
C TYR A 280 8.28 8.73 -11.81
N ASN A 281 8.43 8.35 -13.08
CA ASN A 281 9.42 8.95 -13.97
C ASN A 281 9.14 10.42 -14.22
N LEU A 282 7.87 10.82 -14.37
CA LEU A 282 7.47 12.21 -14.53
C LEU A 282 7.91 13.06 -13.32
N VAL A 283 7.64 12.57 -12.11
CA VAL A 283 8.06 13.25 -10.86
C VAL A 283 9.58 13.38 -10.79
N ARG A 284 10.32 12.33 -11.14
CA ARG A 284 11.79 12.38 -11.16
C ARG A 284 12.33 13.40 -12.15
N GLN A 285 11.70 13.55 -13.30
CA GLN A 285 12.07 14.54 -14.32
C GLN A 285 11.77 15.97 -13.86
N ARG A 286 10.62 16.20 -13.22
CA ARG A 286 10.23 17.52 -12.73
C ARG A 286 11.01 17.96 -11.49
N HIS A 287 11.43 17.00 -10.65
CA HIS A 287 12.10 17.25 -9.38
C HIS A 287 13.47 16.55 -9.26
N PRO A 288 14.43 16.80 -10.18
CA PRO A 288 15.71 16.09 -10.19
C PRO A 288 16.53 16.33 -8.91
N GLY A 289 16.41 17.51 -8.27
CA GLY A 289 17.08 17.87 -7.03
C GLY A 289 16.61 17.10 -5.79
N VAL A 290 15.48 16.41 -5.87
CA VAL A 290 14.99 15.59 -4.75
C VAL A 290 15.79 14.30 -4.59
N GLY A 291 16.40 13.79 -5.68
CA GLY A 291 17.23 12.58 -5.62
C GLY A 291 16.40 11.32 -5.33
N LEU A 292 15.20 11.19 -5.95
CA LEU A 292 14.42 9.97 -5.89
C LEU A 292 15.20 8.81 -6.55
N THR A 293 15.04 7.62 -5.99
CA THR A 293 15.72 6.40 -6.47
C THR A 293 15.47 6.18 -7.97
N PRO A 294 16.54 5.97 -8.79
CA PRO A 294 16.37 5.80 -10.24
C PRO A 294 15.53 4.59 -10.65
N ASP A 295 15.74 3.46 -9.99
CA ASP A 295 14.97 2.25 -10.23
C ASP A 295 13.59 2.34 -9.59
N PHE A 296 12.56 2.10 -10.38
CA PHE A 296 11.16 2.19 -9.95
C PHE A 296 10.82 1.17 -8.85
N VAL A 297 11.27 -0.09 -9.02
CA VAL A 297 10.92 -1.16 -8.08
C VAL A 297 11.57 -0.92 -6.73
N VAL A 298 12.86 -0.57 -6.72
CA VAL A 298 13.60 -0.22 -5.50
C VAL A 298 12.99 1.02 -4.85
N GLY A 299 12.65 2.02 -5.66
CA GLY A 299 12.04 3.27 -5.17
C GLY A 299 10.68 3.07 -4.52
N MET A 300 9.84 2.19 -5.10
CA MET A 300 8.50 1.91 -4.55
C MET A 300 8.53 0.96 -3.35
N ARG A 301 9.56 0.15 -3.19
CA ARG A 301 9.78 -0.65 -1.97
C ARG A 301 10.07 0.23 -0.77
N ASN A 302 10.88 1.25 -0.93
CA ASN A 302 11.25 2.18 0.13
C ASN A 302 10.09 3.13 0.41
N HIS A 303 9.43 2.98 1.56
CA HIS A 303 8.25 3.77 1.92
C HIS A 303 8.52 5.28 1.91
N ALA A 304 9.67 5.72 2.45
CA ALA A 304 10.01 7.13 2.47
C ALA A 304 10.23 7.71 1.06
N ASN A 305 10.84 6.95 0.16
CA ASN A 305 11.01 7.36 -1.24
C ASN A 305 9.67 7.39 -1.99
N ALA A 306 8.84 6.35 -1.81
CA ALA A 306 7.52 6.25 -2.44
C ALA A 306 6.61 7.42 -2.02
N LEU A 307 6.60 7.77 -0.73
CA LEU A 307 5.81 8.87 -0.20
C LEU A 307 6.30 10.25 -0.69
N GLN A 308 7.63 10.46 -0.80
CA GLN A 308 8.14 11.69 -1.42
C GLN A 308 7.64 11.83 -2.87
N ALA A 309 7.69 10.74 -3.65
CA ALA A 309 7.21 10.75 -5.03
C ALA A 309 5.68 11.03 -5.10
N MET A 310 4.88 10.40 -4.24
CA MET A 310 3.44 10.63 -4.15
C MET A 310 3.10 12.09 -3.82
N LEU A 311 3.73 12.65 -2.81
CA LEU A 311 3.47 14.01 -2.37
C LEU A 311 3.80 15.04 -3.45
N LEU A 312 4.93 14.88 -4.16
CA LEU A 312 5.30 15.73 -5.28
C LEU A 312 4.30 15.59 -6.45
N TYR A 313 3.94 14.36 -6.81
CA TYR A 313 2.95 14.12 -7.87
C TYR A 313 1.61 14.78 -7.55
N MET A 314 1.16 14.68 -6.32
CA MET A 314 -0.11 15.27 -5.89
C MET A 314 -0.03 16.81 -5.83
N GLN A 315 1.12 17.37 -5.41
CA GLN A 315 1.33 18.82 -5.43
C GLN A 315 1.34 19.38 -6.85
N ASP A 316 2.06 18.73 -7.78
CA ASP A 316 2.07 19.11 -9.19
C ASP A 316 0.66 19.03 -9.80
N THR A 317 -0.02 17.89 -9.57
CA THR A 317 -1.39 17.68 -10.03
C THR A 317 -2.34 18.76 -9.51
N TRP A 318 -2.20 19.15 -8.23
CA TRP A 318 -3.02 20.22 -7.66
C TRP A 318 -2.72 21.56 -8.28
N ASN A 319 -1.47 21.91 -8.51
CA ASN A 319 -1.07 23.15 -9.15
C ASN A 319 -1.70 23.28 -10.55
N ASP A 320 -1.68 22.18 -11.33
CA ASP A 320 -2.28 22.13 -12.67
C ASP A 320 -3.83 22.25 -12.57
N LEU A 321 -4.50 21.56 -11.65
CA LEU A 321 -5.93 21.64 -11.47
C LEU A 321 -6.38 23.02 -10.95
N ALA A 322 -5.67 23.57 -9.98
CA ALA A 322 -6.01 24.85 -9.39
C ALA A 322 -5.86 26.04 -10.37
N ALA A 323 -5.07 25.90 -11.41
CA ALA A 323 -4.94 26.89 -12.48
C ALA A 323 -6.09 26.85 -13.50
N ASN A 324 -6.95 25.81 -13.46
CA ASN A 324 -8.02 25.62 -14.46
C ASN A 324 -9.33 26.31 -14.04
N GLU A 325 -9.93 27.07 -14.96
CA GLU A 325 -11.14 27.88 -14.70
C GLU A 325 -12.37 27.02 -14.33
N ASP A 326 -12.58 25.87 -14.98
CA ASP A 326 -13.70 24.97 -14.65
C ASP A 326 -13.55 24.41 -13.23
N VAL A 327 -12.32 24.13 -12.80
CA VAL A 327 -12.00 23.69 -11.44
C VAL A 327 -12.25 24.80 -10.41
N GLN A 328 -11.76 26.01 -10.69
CA GLN A 328 -12.00 27.17 -9.84
C GLN A 328 -13.50 27.47 -9.68
N TYR A 329 -14.24 27.43 -10.80
CA TYR A 329 -15.70 27.57 -10.75
C TYR A 329 -16.34 26.49 -9.83
N ALA A 330 -15.94 25.22 -10.00
CA ALA A 330 -16.49 24.12 -9.21
C ALA A 330 -16.21 24.24 -7.71
N LEU A 331 -15.01 24.71 -7.36
CA LEU A 331 -14.63 24.96 -5.96
C LEU A 331 -15.46 26.10 -5.35
N ASN A 332 -15.55 27.23 -6.05
CA ASN A 332 -16.30 28.41 -5.61
C ASN A 332 -17.81 28.12 -5.49
N ALA A 333 -18.36 27.37 -6.44
CA ALA A 333 -19.77 26.95 -6.44
C ALA A 333 -20.05 25.74 -5.52
N LYS A 334 -19.03 25.22 -4.80
CA LYS A 334 -19.09 24.03 -3.94
C LYS A 334 -19.58 22.75 -4.65
N LEU A 335 -19.35 22.66 -5.95
CA LEU A 335 -19.65 21.47 -6.75
C LEU A 335 -18.61 20.37 -6.57
N ALA A 336 -17.39 20.74 -6.21
CA ALA A 336 -16.28 19.82 -5.88
C ALA A 336 -15.46 20.36 -4.71
N THR A 337 -14.70 19.49 -4.06
CA THR A 337 -13.70 19.86 -3.08
C THR A 337 -12.30 19.55 -3.57
N GLN A 338 -11.29 20.22 -3.04
CA GLN A 338 -9.88 19.90 -3.32
C GLN A 338 -9.57 18.42 -3.06
N THR A 339 -10.03 17.90 -1.93
CA THR A 339 -9.87 16.51 -1.52
C THR A 339 -10.42 15.53 -2.56
N GLU A 340 -11.64 15.76 -3.05
CA GLU A 340 -12.26 14.89 -4.06
C GLU A 340 -11.51 14.93 -5.38
N LEU A 341 -11.07 16.12 -5.81
CA LEU A 341 -10.34 16.29 -7.06
C LEU A 341 -8.95 15.64 -6.99
N LEU A 342 -8.25 15.77 -5.85
CA LEU A 342 -6.97 15.11 -5.62
C LEU A 342 -7.13 13.58 -5.62
N ALA A 343 -8.10 13.05 -4.87
CA ALA A 343 -8.33 11.61 -4.81
C ALA A 343 -8.76 11.03 -6.17
N ALA A 344 -9.69 11.69 -6.88
CA ALA A 344 -10.10 11.27 -8.22
C ALA A 344 -8.96 11.36 -9.23
N GLY A 345 -8.12 12.42 -9.15
CA GLY A 345 -6.99 12.63 -10.04
C GLY A 345 -5.85 11.65 -9.81
N TYR A 346 -5.65 11.20 -8.58
CA TYR A 346 -4.63 10.19 -8.25
C TYR A 346 -4.98 8.82 -8.83
N ASN A 347 -6.23 8.39 -8.65
CA ASN A 347 -6.72 7.09 -9.17
C ASN A 347 -6.91 7.08 -10.70
N SER A 348 -7.25 8.24 -11.30
CA SER A 348 -7.55 8.34 -12.73
C SER A 348 -6.75 9.44 -13.43
N ASN A 349 -7.19 9.86 -14.62
CA ASN A 349 -6.53 10.94 -15.33
C ASN A 349 -7.01 12.32 -14.85
N ALA A 350 -6.22 12.98 -13.98
CA ALA A 350 -6.52 14.31 -13.45
C ALA A 350 -6.82 15.36 -14.54
N ALA A 351 -6.14 15.30 -15.70
CA ALA A 351 -6.35 16.23 -16.79
C ALA A 351 -7.76 16.16 -17.42
N ARG A 352 -8.51 15.08 -17.16
CA ARG A 352 -9.90 14.95 -17.61
C ARG A 352 -10.93 15.50 -16.63
N LEU A 353 -10.56 15.78 -15.40
CA LEU A 353 -11.50 16.29 -14.39
C LEU A 353 -12.17 17.60 -14.78
N PRO A 354 -11.49 18.61 -15.33
CA PRO A 354 -12.15 19.83 -15.81
C PRO A 354 -13.25 19.55 -16.83
N LEU A 355 -13.03 18.63 -17.75
CA LEU A 355 -14.02 18.24 -18.74
C LEU A 355 -15.26 17.59 -18.11
N TYR A 356 -15.07 16.70 -17.12
CA TYR A 356 -16.20 16.09 -16.40
C TYR A 356 -16.99 17.13 -15.60
N ILE A 357 -16.30 18.08 -14.97
CA ILE A 357 -16.90 19.20 -14.24
C ILE A 357 -17.75 20.06 -15.19
N ARG A 358 -17.18 20.52 -16.28
CA ARG A 358 -17.87 21.35 -17.28
C ARG A 358 -19.10 20.67 -17.86
N ARG A 359 -19.03 19.37 -18.14
CA ARG A 359 -20.15 18.59 -18.72
C ARG A 359 -21.21 18.21 -17.70
N GLY A 360 -20.83 17.89 -16.48
CA GLY A 360 -21.71 17.31 -15.46
C GLY A 360 -22.18 18.29 -14.39
N GLY A 361 -21.54 19.45 -14.23
CA GLY A 361 -21.84 20.38 -13.16
C GLY A 361 -21.86 19.67 -11.79
N SER A 362 -22.98 19.72 -11.08
CA SER A 362 -23.16 19.02 -9.78
C SER A 362 -23.05 17.49 -9.89
N SER A 363 -23.29 16.93 -11.07
CA SER A 363 -23.27 15.49 -11.35
C SER A 363 -21.95 14.99 -11.94
N TRP A 364 -20.88 15.77 -11.96
CA TRP A 364 -19.60 15.41 -12.56
C TRP A 364 -19.05 14.05 -12.10
N ARG A 365 -19.38 13.68 -10.84
CA ARG A 365 -18.93 12.40 -10.24
C ARG A 365 -19.52 11.19 -10.93
N THR A 366 -20.63 11.30 -11.64
CA THR A 366 -21.23 10.20 -12.41
C THR A 366 -20.54 9.99 -13.75
N LEU A 367 -19.74 10.96 -14.22
CA LEU A 367 -19.04 10.93 -15.51
C LEU A 367 -17.62 10.36 -15.39
N ILE A 368 -17.04 10.33 -14.20
CA ILE A 368 -15.72 9.70 -13.98
C ILE A 368 -15.84 8.16 -14.06
N PRO A 369 -14.73 7.43 -14.31
CA PRO A 369 -14.74 5.97 -14.35
C PRO A 369 -15.39 5.35 -13.11
N ARG A 370 -16.09 4.23 -13.28
CA ARG A 370 -16.77 3.53 -12.16
C ARG A 370 -15.81 3.13 -11.05
N GLU A 371 -14.61 2.73 -11.41
CA GLU A 371 -13.54 2.44 -10.45
C GLU A 371 -13.24 3.67 -9.59
N THR A 372 -13.07 4.83 -10.20
CA THR A 372 -12.82 6.10 -9.50
C THR A 372 -14.01 6.52 -8.64
N GLN A 373 -15.25 6.24 -9.07
CA GLN A 373 -16.43 6.47 -8.23
C GLN A 373 -16.39 5.63 -6.94
N THR A 374 -16.05 4.35 -7.06
CA THR A 374 -15.87 3.44 -5.90
C THR A 374 -14.71 3.91 -5.03
N TYR A 375 -13.60 4.32 -5.62
CA TYR A 375 -12.45 4.88 -4.93
C TYR A 375 -12.82 6.10 -4.06
N LEU A 376 -13.60 7.03 -4.58
CA LEU A 376 -14.11 8.16 -3.80
C LEU A 376 -15.06 7.73 -2.66
N GLN A 377 -15.84 6.66 -2.85
CA GLN A 377 -16.68 6.11 -1.77
C GLN A 377 -15.83 5.51 -0.66
N ILE A 378 -14.76 4.77 -1.02
CA ILE A 378 -13.80 4.21 -0.06
C ILE A 378 -13.15 5.34 0.72
N TYR A 379 -12.65 6.37 0.03
CA TYR A 379 -12.03 7.54 0.64
C TYR A 379 -12.95 8.21 1.68
N LYS A 380 -14.19 8.54 1.30
CA LYS A 380 -15.18 9.14 2.20
C LYS A 380 -15.53 8.25 3.39
N THR A 381 -15.61 6.96 3.17
CA THR A 381 -15.88 5.99 4.24
C THR A 381 -14.71 5.93 5.23
N LEU A 382 -13.48 5.91 4.72
CA LEU A 382 -12.28 5.95 5.55
C LEU A 382 -12.22 7.24 6.38
N GLU A 383 -12.49 8.39 5.75
CA GLU A 383 -12.53 9.70 6.42
C GLU A 383 -13.55 9.73 7.57
N ALA A 384 -14.72 9.14 7.37
CA ALA A 384 -15.77 9.07 8.39
C ALA A 384 -15.48 8.10 9.54
N LEU A 385 -14.87 6.95 9.24
CA LEU A 385 -14.64 5.89 10.23
C LEU A 385 -13.30 6.02 10.96
N VAL A 386 -12.29 6.64 10.33
CA VAL A 386 -10.93 6.72 10.83
C VAL A 386 -10.47 8.19 10.87
N PRO A 387 -10.81 8.93 11.94
CA PRO A 387 -10.35 10.31 12.08
C PRO A 387 -8.82 10.35 12.17
N GLN A 388 -8.19 11.24 11.41
CA GLN A 388 -6.74 11.47 11.41
C GLN A 388 -6.39 12.65 12.31
N LYS A 389 -5.16 12.66 12.84
CA LYS A 389 -4.60 13.85 13.43
C LYS A 389 -4.16 14.78 12.30
N PRO A 390 -4.50 16.09 12.37
CA PRO A 390 -4.00 17.04 11.39
C PRO A 390 -2.47 17.09 11.41
N HIS A 391 -1.86 17.20 10.24
CA HIS A 391 -0.44 17.51 10.16
C HIS A 391 -0.19 18.98 10.55
N PRO A 392 0.90 19.31 11.27
CA PRO A 392 1.17 20.67 11.71
C PRO A 392 1.29 21.60 10.49
N SER A 393 0.52 22.69 10.49
CA SER A 393 0.62 23.72 9.45
C SER A 393 2.01 24.36 9.51
N THR A 394 2.61 24.61 8.35
CA THR A 394 3.96 25.14 8.19
C THR A 394 4.17 26.50 8.91
N THR A 395 3.09 27.28 9.10
CA THR A 395 3.09 28.60 9.73
C THR A 395 3.33 28.59 11.24
N ALA A 396 3.03 27.49 11.94
CA ALA A 396 3.20 27.41 13.40
C ALA A 396 4.65 27.09 13.81
N SER A 397 5.45 26.46 12.93
CA SER A 397 6.82 26.04 13.25
C SER A 397 7.86 27.16 13.07
N GLU A 398 7.58 28.16 12.22
CA GLU A 398 8.50 29.31 12.01
C GLU A 398 8.42 30.33 13.14
N ALA A 399 7.32 30.39 13.88
CA ALA A 399 7.16 31.31 15.01
C ALA A 399 8.00 30.93 16.25
N ILE A 400 8.46 29.67 16.34
CA ILE A 400 9.22 29.17 17.51
C ILE A 400 10.73 29.32 17.34
N GLN A 401 11.24 29.63 16.15
CA GLN A 401 12.68 29.69 15.86
C GLN A 401 13.25 31.09 15.59
N LYS A 402 12.59 32.19 15.96
CA LYS A 402 13.29 33.47 16.02
C LYS A 402 14.14 33.51 17.29
N PRO A 403 15.49 33.54 17.20
CA PRO A 403 16.34 33.76 18.37
C PRO A 403 16.01 35.14 18.94
N ARG A 404 15.73 35.16 20.25
CA ARG A 404 15.66 36.39 21.01
C ARG A 404 16.95 37.17 20.79
N ALA A 405 16.88 38.31 20.12
CA ALA A 405 17.95 39.23 20.04
C ALA A 405 18.33 39.63 21.49
N THR A 406 19.51 39.21 21.93
CA THR A 406 20.13 39.69 23.15
C THR A 406 20.40 41.16 22.95
N ALA A 407 19.67 42.00 23.66
CA ALA A 407 20.00 43.39 23.81
C ALA A 407 21.39 43.49 24.51
N ALA A 408 22.40 43.84 23.75
CA ALA A 408 23.65 44.31 24.32
C ALA A 408 23.37 45.68 24.98
N GLY A 409 23.41 45.69 26.30
CA GLY A 409 23.36 46.93 27.07
C GLY A 409 24.65 47.68 26.90
N ASP A 410 24.54 48.91 26.45
CA ASP A 410 25.56 49.96 26.66
C ASP A 410 25.70 50.19 28.15
N SER A 411 26.95 50.17 28.61
CA SER A 411 27.36 50.83 29.85
C SER A 411 28.81 51.24 29.71
N LEU A 412 29.03 52.53 29.54
CA LEU A 412 30.13 53.37 29.99
C LEU A 412 31.55 52.77 30.11
#